data_9af8baf64c740d1e0748a74f8c633c22
#
_entry.id   9af8baf64c740d1e0748a74f8c633c22
#
_cell.length_a   1.000
_cell.length_b   1.000
_cell.length_c   1.000
_cell.angle_alpha   90.00
_cell.angle_beta   90.00
_cell.angle_gamma   90.00
#
_symmetry.space_group_name_H-M   'P 1'
#
loop_
_entity.id
_entity.type
_entity.pdbx_description
1 polymer ?
#
loop_
_entity_poly.entity_id
_entity_poly.type
_entity_poly.pdbx_seq_one_letter_code
_entity_poly.pdbx_strand_id
1 'polypeptide(L)'
;MKRIYILILVAAAVLSCGPKDGAYTFHLLTTNDVHGRYFDSLYVEPDVRPSLISVSAHVDSLRRMWGSESVILVDAGDCLQGDNASYYYNFVDTTAVHVFARMIDRIGYDAVVVGNHDIETGHPVYDRVNRQMKTPFLAANAIDVETGDPYFEDYVILKRHGLKIAVIGFTNPNIAGWLSPELWSGLEFRNLLPYAQEVVDRVRAEENPDVVIVAAHTGAGKGDGSLLENQGLDLFQSLSGVDFVVCAHDHRPLIEKNDSICLINSGSHCQNLGHGTVTLTVKDGKVVSKTLEGELIPVEAKKSDAGMHAGFRSEFEAVRTFTKQELGELKMDLCTRDAYTGMSDYLNLLHTLALGCAPAQISLAAPLTFNGTVKSGTVIYNDLFTIYPYENQLYVIRMTGKEVKDALEYSYDKWINTMSPGQKHLLQIREGADPRTGTVGWSFVNRPYNFDSAGGLFYDVDVTKPYGSRIKISSLADGTAFDEATEYNVAVTSYRASGGGSILSKGAGIDTGSIDSRVVKFYPEIRELLYDYLLKNKVIAADVIGNPSVIGSWKFIPEEKATSALCADMALLFN
;
A
#
# COMPACT_ATOMS: atom_id res chain seq x y z
N MET A 1 -32.82 -10.98 78.18
CA MET A 1 -31.81 -10.10 77.54
C MET A 1 -32.00 -10.18 76.04
N LYS A 2 -32.65 -9.18 75.44
CA LYS A 2 -32.89 -9.08 73.99
C LYS A 2 -31.72 -8.35 73.39
N ARG A 3 -30.95 -8.98 72.45
CA ARG A 3 -29.89 -8.35 71.69
C ARG A 3 -30.54 -7.70 70.47
N ILE A 4 -30.47 -6.36 70.44
CA ILE A 4 -30.84 -5.52 69.30
C ILE A 4 -29.65 -5.51 68.34
N TYR A 5 -29.80 -6.06 67.11
CA TYR A 5 -28.85 -5.94 66.04
C TYR A 5 -29.19 -4.64 65.28
N ILE A 6 -28.31 -3.64 65.37
CA ILE A 6 -28.37 -2.44 64.54
C ILE A 6 -27.72 -2.79 63.20
N LEU A 7 -28.52 -2.90 62.14
CA LEU A 7 -28.04 -3.00 60.77
C LEU A 7 -27.64 -1.58 60.32
N ILE A 8 -26.33 -1.32 60.21
CA ILE A 8 -25.81 -0.11 59.56
C ILE A 8 -25.81 -0.40 58.06
N LEU A 9 -26.78 0.18 57.34
CA LEU A 9 -26.78 0.26 55.87
C LEU A 9 -25.73 1.31 55.45
N VAL A 10 -24.53 0.90 55.06
CA VAL A 10 -23.57 1.76 54.37
C VAL A 10 -24.06 1.85 52.93
N ALA A 11 -24.80 2.91 52.59
CA ALA A 11 -25.05 3.32 51.23
C ALA A 11 -23.73 3.79 50.64
N ALA A 12 -23.03 2.94 49.92
CA ALA A 12 -21.92 3.36 49.06
C ALA A 12 -22.53 4.22 47.97
N ALA A 13 -22.43 5.54 48.13
CA ALA A 13 -22.65 6.49 47.05
C ALA A 13 -21.57 6.19 46.00
N VAL A 14 -21.90 5.45 44.97
CA VAL A 14 -21.13 5.37 43.74
C VAL A 14 -21.24 6.78 43.14
N LEU A 15 -20.28 7.64 43.47
CA LEU A 15 -20.09 8.89 42.74
C LEU A 15 -19.79 8.51 41.29
N SER A 16 -20.83 8.50 40.48
CA SER A 16 -20.70 8.47 39.03
C SER A 16 -19.91 9.72 38.65
N CYS A 17 -18.61 9.55 38.36
CA CYS A 17 -17.80 10.59 37.75
C CYS A 17 -18.18 10.73 36.28
N GLY A 18 -19.43 11.10 36.00
CA GLY A 18 -19.84 11.54 34.66
C GLY A 18 -19.18 12.86 34.28
N PRO A 19 -19.19 13.23 33.00
CA PRO A 19 -18.64 14.49 32.54
C PRO A 19 -19.39 15.66 33.21
N LYS A 20 -18.64 16.72 33.58
CA LYS A 20 -19.25 17.95 34.11
C LYS A 20 -19.86 18.74 32.96
N ASP A 21 -20.84 19.60 33.29
CA ASP A 21 -21.40 20.54 32.33
C ASP A 21 -20.29 21.50 31.83
N GLY A 22 -20.26 21.70 30.51
CA GLY A 22 -19.25 22.49 29.85
C GLY A 22 -18.98 22.11 28.40
N ALA A 23 -18.03 22.78 27.81
CA ALA A 23 -17.54 22.46 26.47
C ALA A 23 -16.26 21.61 26.58
N TYR A 24 -16.19 20.56 25.77
CA TYR A 24 -15.03 19.67 25.65
C TYR A 24 -14.63 19.60 24.19
N THR A 25 -13.34 19.81 23.93
CA THR A 25 -12.79 19.68 22.58
C THR A 25 -11.81 18.53 22.54
N PHE A 26 -12.00 17.62 21.60
CA PHE A 26 -11.06 16.54 21.30
C PHE A 26 -10.46 16.74 19.91
N HIS A 27 -9.21 16.39 19.79
CA HIS A 27 -8.40 16.48 18.59
C HIS A 27 -8.03 15.06 18.15
N LEU A 28 -8.67 14.57 17.08
CA LEU A 28 -8.29 13.35 16.42
C LEU A 28 -7.11 13.62 15.50
N LEU A 29 -5.98 13.00 15.77
CA LEU A 29 -4.82 12.98 14.88
C LEU A 29 -4.77 11.63 14.18
N THR A 30 -4.52 11.62 12.87
CA THR A 30 -4.43 10.37 12.11
C THR A 30 -3.17 10.30 11.26
N THR A 31 -2.62 9.08 11.17
CA THR A 31 -1.68 8.66 10.14
C THR A 31 -2.30 7.49 9.38
N ASN A 32 -1.82 7.22 8.19
CA ASN A 32 -2.13 6.04 7.39
C ASN A 32 -1.06 5.82 6.34
N ASP A 33 -1.00 4.59 5.80
CA ASP A 33 -0.08 4.23 4.74
C ASP A 33 1.36 4.68 5.07
N VAL A 34 1.81 4.35 6.28
CA VAL A 34 3.15 4.69 6.78
C VAL A 34 4.24 4.00 5.95
N HIS A 35 3.95 2.80 5.44
CA HIS A 35 4.82 2.04 4.55
C HIS A 35 6.27 1.97 5.01
N GLY A 36 6.47 1.56 6.27
CA GLY A 36 7.79 1.36 6.83
C GLY A 36 8.60 2.65 7.10
N ARG A 37 8.02 3.85 6.91
CA ARG A 37 8.66 5.15 7.21
C ARG A 37 8.85 5.36 8.70
N TYR A 38 9.57 4.44 9.34
CA TYR A 38 9.83 4.49 10.77
C TYR A 38 10.87 5.53 11.12
N PHE A 39 11.95 5.63 10.31
CA PHE A 39 13.08 6.53 10.51
C PHE A 39 13.06 7.71 9.54
N ASP A 40 13.41 8.88 10.04
CA ASP A 40 13.50 10.12 9.27
C ASP A 40 14.78 10.20 8.41
N SER A 41 15.82 9.45 8.75
CA SER A 41 17.08 9.40 8.01
C SER A 41 17.07 8.25 7.01
N LEU A 42 17.60 8.49 5.81
CA LEU A 42 17.89 7.44 4.86
C LEU A 42 19.08 6.59 5.32
N TYR A 43 19.07 5.31 4.98
CA TYR A 43 20.10 4.38 5.49
C TYR A 43 21.43 4.52 4.76
N VAL A 44 21.42 4.98 3.52
CA VAL A 44 22.61 5.06 2.66
C VAL A 44 23.03 6.50 2.44
N GLU A 45 22.07 7.38 2.12
CA GLU A 45 22.30 8.79 1.80
C GLU A 45 22.01 9.67 3.02
N PRO A 46 22.72 10.84 3.15
CA PRO A 46 22.54 11.73 4.27
C PRO A 46 21.34 12.68 4.07
N ASP A 47 20.18 12.13 3.76
CA ASP A 47 18.95 12.91 3.56
C ASP A 47 17.91 12.56 4.62
N VAL A 48 16.92 13.45 4.79
CA VAL A 48 15.82 13.27 5.76
C VAL A 48 14.47 13.27 5.05
N ARG A 49 13.54 12.54 5.63
CA ARG A 49 12.18 12.35 5.10
C ARG A 49 11.15 12.33 6.23
N PRO A 50 9.87 12.64 5.97
CA PRO A 50 8.81 12.43 6.96
C PRO A 50 8.78 10.96 7.40
N SER A 51 8.53 10.73 8.70
CA SER A 51 8.56 9.41 9.33
C SER A 51 7.83 9.41 10.67
N LEU A 52 7.72 8.24 11.30
CA LEU A 52 7.18 8.14 12.67
C LEU A 52 7.99 8.97 13.69
N ILE A 53 9.29 9.17 13.48
CA ILE A 53 10.10 10.05 14.34
C ILE A 53 9.64 11.51 14.23
N SER A 54 9.39 12.01 13.01
CA SER A 54 8.85 13.37 12.83
C SER A 54 7.39 13.48 13.28
N VAL A 55 6.57 12.46 13.05
CA VAL A 55 5.21 12.37 13.62
C VAL A 55 5.24 12.48 15.13
N SER A 56 6.12 11.73 15.83
CA SER A 56 6.29 11.82 17.28
C SER A 56 6.52 13.26 17.74
N ALA A 57 7.45 13.97 17.10
CA ALA A 57 7.75 15.36 17.46
C ALA A 57 6.56 16.32 17.25
N HIS A 58 5.73 16.09 16.20
CA HIS A 58 4.53 16.86 15.95
C HIS A 58 3.45 16.56 17.01
N VAL A 59 3.16 15.28 17.23
CA VAL A 59 2.17 14.80 18.21
C VAL A 59 2.51 15.31 19.62
N ASP A 60 3.77 15.23 20.03
CA ASP A 60 4.21 15.76 21.33
C ASP A 60 4.00 17.27 21.46
N SER A 61 4.24 18.03 20.38
CA SER A 61 3.96 19.46 20.35
C SER A 61 2.47 19.76 20.51
N LEU A 62 1.62 19.01 19.82
CA LEU A 62 0.17 19.16 19.83
C LEU A 62 -0.42 18.72 21.19
N ARG A 63 0.08 17.62 21.77
CA ARG A 63 -0.29 17.21 23.14
C ARG A 63 0.07 18.24 24.20
N ARG A 64 1.21 18.92 24.06
CA ARG A 64 1.55 20.03 24.97
C ARG A 64 0.64 21.24 24.80
N MET A 65 0.16 21.50 23.58
CA MET A 65 -0.73 22.61 23.27
C MET A 65 -2.17 22.38 23.74
N TRP A 66 -2.71 21.19 23.51
CA TRP A 66 -4.12 20.88 23.73
C TRP A 66 -4.39 20.06 24.99
N GLY A 67 -3.34 19.50 25.59
CA GLY A 67 -3.44 18.52 26.67
C GLY A 67 -3.59 17.09 26.15
N SER A 68 -2.83 16.16 26.74
CA SER A 68 -2.79 14.76 26.26
C SER A 68 -4.14 14.06 26.31
N GLU A 69 -4.98 14.37 27.32
CA GLU A 69 -6.33 13.82 27.47
C GLU A 69 -7.31 14.27 26.37
N SER A 70 -6.98 15.36 25.66
CA SER A 70 -7.80 15.90 24.57
C SER A 70 -7.34 15.41 23.19
N VAL A 71 -6.22 14.67 23.10
CA VAL A 71 -5.68 14.15 21.82
C VAL A 71 -5.96 12.67 21.72
N ILE A 72 -6.50 12.26 20.58
CA ILE A 72 -6.72 10.87 20.15
C ILE A 72 -5.81 10.66 18.95
N LEU A 73 -5.03 9.59 18.94
CA LEU A 73 -4.08 9.30 17.87
C LEU A 73 -4.36 7.91 17.28
N VAL A 74 -4.72 7.85 15.99
CA VAL A 74 -5.09 6.62 15.29
C VAL A 74 -4.29 6.47 14.01
N ASP A 75 -3.82 5.26 13.73
CA ASP A 75 -3.28 4.89 12.42
C ASP A 75 -4.30 4.04 11.65
N ALA A 76 -4.47 4.32 10.35
CA ALA A 76 -5.45 3.62 9.52
C ALA A 76 -4.83 2.53 8.62
N GLY A 77 -3.68 1.97 8.99
CA GLY A 77 -3.10 0.75 8.39
C GLY A 77 -2.06 0.98 7.30
N ASP A 78 -1.54 -0.13 6.78
CA ASP A 78 -0.42 -0.24 5.84
C ASP A 78 0.89 0.29 6.44
N CYS A 79 1.28 -0.34 7.53
CA CYS A 79 2.48 0.03 8.27
C CYS A 79 3.67 -0.90 8.02
N LEU A 80 3.43 -2.20 7.74
CA LEU A 80 4.44 -3.24 7.78
C LEU A 80 5.17 -3.52 6.45
N GLN A 81 4.91 -2.74 5.40
CA GLN A 81 5.50 -2.93 4.08
C GLN A 81 6.03 -1.60 3.52
N GLY A 82 7.04 -1.63 2.65
CA GLY A 82 7.44 -0.52 1.78
C GLY A 82 8.81 0.11 2.05
N ASP A 83 9.52 -0.28 3.12
CA ASP A 83 10.85 0.27 3.45
C ASP A 83 11.79 -0.83 3.97
N ASN A 84 13.08 -0.59 3.89
CA ASN A 84 14.11 -1.50 4.41
C ASN A 84 13.89 -1.89 5.88
N ALA A 85 13.40 -0.97 6.73
CA ALA A 85 13.19 -1.27 8.14
C ALA A 85 12.02 -2.24 8.34
N SER A 86 10.91 -2.08 7.64
CA SER A 86 9.81 -3.03 7.71
C SER A 86 10.28 -4.41 7.25
N TYR A 87 10.92 -4.50 6.07
CA TYR A 87 11.45 -5.76 5.57
C TYR A 87 12.42 -6.43 6.56
N TYR A 88 13.37 -5.66 7.11
CA TYR A 88 14.37 -6.20 8.04
C TYR A 88 13.71 -6.83 9.28
N TYR A 89 12.76 -6.14 9.90
CA TYR A 89 12.09 -6.65 11.09
C TYR A 89 10.97 -7.66 10.79
N ASN A 90 10.44 -7.66 9.58
CA ASN A 90 9.51 -8.70 9.15
C ASN A 90 10.22 -10.05 8.98
N PHE A 91 11.33 -10.07 8.23
CA PHE A 91 11.86 -11.29 7.63
C PHE A 91 13.33 -11.60 7.98
N VAL A 92 14.14 -10.62 8.41
CA VAL A 92 15.56 -10.82 8.71
C VAL A 92 15.79 -10.98 10.20
N ASP A 93 15.43 -9.99 11.02
CA ASP A 93 15.48 -10.12 12.48
C ASP A 93 14.06 -10.42 13.04
N THR A 94 13.70 -11.68 12.98
CA THR A 94 12.41 -12.18 13.45
C THR A 94 12.36 -12.43 14.95
N THR A 95 13.50 -12.29 15.66
CA THR A 95 13.62 -12.60 17.10
C THR A 95 13.46 -11.37 17.99
N ALA A 96 13.83 -10.20 17.51
CA ALA A 96 13.64 -8.94 18.21
C ALA A 96 12.15 -8.56 18.31
N VAL A 97 11.82 -7.72 19.29
CA VAL A 97 10.53 -7.03 19.29
C VAL A 97 10.48 -6.13 18.07
N HIS A 98 9.41 -6.24 17.30
CA HIS A 98 9.27 -5.51 16.05
C HIS A 98 9.37 -4.00 16.29
N VAL A 99 10.21 -3.30 15.51
CA VAL A 99 10.48 -1.87 15.72
C VAL A 99 9.20 -1.03 15.62
N PHE A 100 8.30 -1.38 14.69
CA PHE A 100 7.01 -0.73 14.56
C PHE A 100 6.20 -0.80 15.86
N ALA A 101 6.02 -2.00 16.42
CA ALA A 101 5.27 -2.20 17.67
C ALA A 101 5.83 -1.31 18.80
N ARG A 102 7.17 -1.26 18.95
CA ARG A 102 7.82 -0.41 19.94
C ARG A 102 7.64 1.09 19.69
N MET A 103 7.67 1.52 18.41
CA MET A 103 7.48 2.93 18.06
C MET A 103 6.05 3.39 18.30
N ILE A 104 5.07 2.63 17.87
CA ILE A 104 3.64 2.91 18.08
C ILE A 104 3.31 3.05 19.56
N ASP A 105 3.74 2.08 20.38
CA ASP A 105 3.55 2.13 21.82
C ASP A 105 4.25 3.34 22.47
N ARG A 106 5.45 3.70 22.00
CA ARG A 106 6.20 4.84 22.54
C ARG A 106 5.62 6.19 22.14
N ILE A 107 5.14 6.33 20.92
CA ILE A 107 4.44 7.54 20.45
C ILE A 107 3.09 7.66 21.16
N GLY A 108 2.52 6.55 21.59
CA GLY A 108 1.26 6.47 22.30
C GLY A 108 0.07 6.63 21.36
N TYR A 109 0.02 5.78 20.33
CA TYR A 109 -1.19 5.61 19.54
C TYR A 109 -2.28 4.99 20.41
N ASP A 110 -3.52 5.41 20.19
CA ASP A 110 -4.69 4.85 20.88
C ASP A 110 -5.24 3.61 20.14
N ALA A 111 -5.04 3.55 18.81
CA ALA A 111 -5.39 2.39 17.98
C ALA A 111 -4.59 2.40 16.66
N VAL A 112 -4.40 1.22 16.09
CA VAL A 112 -3.88 0.98 14.73
C VAL A 112 -4.84 0.06 14.01
N VAL A 113 -5.19 0.39 12.76
CA VAL A 113 -6.01 -0.47 11.90
C VAL A 113 -5.11 -1.38 11.08
N VAL A 114 -5.58 -2.58 10.77
CA VAL A 114 -4.88 -3.52 9.89
C VAL A 114 -5.11 -3.11 8.43
N GLY A 115 -4.04 -2.89 7.67
CA GLY A 115 -4.09 -2.66 6.23
C GLY A 115 -3.88 -3.93 5.41
N ASN A 116 -4.02 -3.84 4.09
CA ASN A 116 -3.79 -4.99 3.21
C ASN A 116 -2.31 -5.37 3.12
N HIS A 117 -1.40 -4.39 3.16
CA HIS A 117 0.03 -4.65 3.21
C HIS A 117 0.53 -5.15 4.58
N ASP A 118 -0.26 -4.97 5.64
CA ASP A 118 0.02 -5.62 6.91
C ASP A 118 -0.28 -7.12 6.81
N ILE A 119 -1.41 -7.51 6.20
CA ILE A 119 -1.79 -8.91 5.95
C ILE A 119 -0.84 -9.57 4.93
N GLU A 120 -0.33 -8.83 3.94
CA GLU A 120 0.62 -9.32 2.94
C GLU A 120 1.89 -9.90 3.57
N THR A 121 2.26 -9.48 4.76
CA THR A 121 3.42 -10.02 5.48
C THR A 121 3.24 -11.46 5.99
N GLY A 122 2.01 -11.98 5.98
CA GLY A 122 1.65 -13.30 6.44
C GLY A 122 1.57 -13.45 7.97
N HIS A 123 0.92 -14.52 8.43
CA HIS A 123 0.74 -14.85 9.84
C HIS A 123 2.01 -14.77 10.71
N PRO A 124 3.18 -15.24 10.25
CA PRO A 124 4.38 -15.15 11.09
C PRO A 124 4.75 -13.73 11.50
N VAL A 125 4.35 -12.72 10.73
CA VAL A 125 4.67 -11.32 10.96
C VAL A 125 3.53 -10.59 11.66
N TYR A 126 2.35 -10.49 11.03
CA TYR A 126 1.27 -9.68 11.61
C TYR A 126 0.77 -10.22 12.95
N ASP A 127 0.73 -11.55 13.17
CA ASP A 127 0.41 -12.12 14.48
C ASP A 127 1.47 -11.81 15.53
N ARG A 128 2.75 -11.81 15.13
CA ARG A 128 3.85 -11.43 16.01
C ARG A 128 3.73 -9.98 16.42
N VAL A 129 3.49 -9.09 15.47
CA VAL A 129 3.32 -7.65 15.72
C VAL A 129 2.12 -7.40 16.62
N ASN A 130 0.97 -8.01 16.33
CA ASN A 130 -0.23 -7.92 17.15
C ASN A 130 0.01 -8.34 18.62
N ARG A 131 0.72 -9.47 18.84
CA ARG A 131 1.08 -9.89 20.19
C ARG A 131 2.09 -9.00 20.89
N GLN A 132 2.94 -8.29 20.16
CA GLN A 132 4.01 -7.45 20.70
C GLN A 132 3.57 -6.01 20.97
N MET A 133 2.56 -5.50 20.26
CA MET A 133 1.97 -4.18 20.51
C MET A 133 1.10 -4.21 21.77
N LYS A 134 1.11 -3.10 22.52
CA LYS A 134 0.12 -2.81 23.57
C LYS A 134 -1.07 -2.03 22.99
N THR A 135 -0.80 -1.25 21.96
CA THR A 135 -1.81 -0.53 21.21
C THR A 135 -2.71 -1.52 20.46
N PRO A 136 -4.05 -1.43 20.55
CA PRO A 136 -4.97 -2.32 19.85
C PRO A 136 -4.75 -2.31 18.34
N PHE A 137 -4.73 -3.50 17.72
CA PHE A 137 -4.65 -3.70 16.27
C PHE A 137 -6.04 -4.12 15.78
N LEU A 138 -6.74 -3.23 15.07
CA LEU A 138 -8.17 -3.30 14.83
C LEU A 138 -8.51 -3.76 13.41
N ALA A 139 -9.43 -4.73 13.28
CA ALA A 139 -10.05 -5.12 12.01
C ALA A 139 -11.36 -5.89 12.24
N ALA A 140 -12.45 -5.19 12.53
CA ALA A 140 -13.75 -5.78 12.83
C ALA A 140 -14.30 -6.70 11.72
N ASN A 141 -13.93 -6.48 10.47
CA ASN A 141 -14.37 -7.26 9.31
C ASN A 141 -13.42 -8.37 8.87
N ALA A 142 -12.29 -8.55 9.54
CA ALA A 142 -11.43 -9.74 9.37
C ALA A 142 -11.91 -10.81 10.33
N ILE A 143 -12.63 -11.81 9.82
CA ILE A 143 -13.34 -12.81 10.61
C ILE A 143 -12.55 -14.12 10.63
N ASP A 144 -12.33 -14.68 11.80
CA ASP A 144 -11.84 -16.03 11.97
C ASP A 144 -12.92 -17.02 11.54
N VAL A 145 -12.63 -17.84 10.52
CA VAL A 145 -13.61 -18.77 9.92
C VAL A 145 -14.00 -19.91 10.86
N GLU A 146 -13.20 -20.22 11.87
CA GLU A 146 -13.50 -21.30 12.85
C GLU A 146 -14.47 -20.82 13.94
N THR A 147 -14.27 -19.58 14.43
CA THR A 147 -15.06 -19.02 15.53
C THR A 147 -16.23 -18.16 15.06
N GLY A 148 -16.11 -17.53 13.89
CA GLY A 148 -17.05 -16.53 13.38
C GLY A 148 -16.92 -15.15 14.04
N ASP A 149 -15.95 -14.98 14.94
CA ASP A 149 -15.65 -13.71 15.62
C ASP A 149 -14.55 -12.93 14.87
N PRO A 150 -14.37 -11.62 15.11
CA PRO A 150 -13.24 -10.87 14.59
C PRO A 150 -11.90 -11.49 15.02
N TYR A 151 -10.96 -11.65 14.07
CA TYR A 151 -9.62 -12.19 14.33
C TYR A 151 -8.71 -11.21 15.07
N PHE A 152 -8.84 -9.92 14.75
CA PHE A 152 -8.22 -8.80 15.47
C PHE A 152 -9.26 -8.16 16.39
N GLU A 153 -8.84 -7.22 17.23
CA GLU A 153 -9.83 -6.45 18.00
C GLU A 153 -10.75 -5.68 17.03
N ASP A 154 -12.01 -5.56 17.38
CA ASP A 154 -13.00 -4.88 16.54
C ASP A 154 -13.10 -3.38 16.83
N TYR A 155 -12.98 -2.99 18.12
CA TYR A 155 -12.98 -1.60 18.55
C TYR A 155 -12.25 -1.41 19.88
N VAL A 156 -11.97 -0.16 20.23
CA VAL A 156 -11.49 0.24 21.55
C VAL A 156 -12.32 1.41 22.10
N ILE A 157 -12.55 1.40 23.41
CA ILE A 157 -13.21 2.50 24.13
C ILE A 157 -12.18 3.30 24.92
N LEU A 158 -12.01 4.56 24.53
CA LEU A 158 -11.17 5.52 25.20
C LEU A 158 -12.02 6.33 26.20
N LYS A 159 -11.53 6.49 27.41
CA LYS A 159 -12.18 7.35 28.42
C LYS A 159 -11.35 8.61 28.60
N ARG A 160 -11.91 9.74 28.21
CA ARG A 160 -11.24 11.06 28.25
C ARG A 160 -12.19 12.10 28.87
N HIS A 161 -11.77 12.81 29.88
CA HIS A 161 -12.60 13.82 30.58
C HIS A 161 -13.97 13.31 31.06
N GLY A 162 -14.10 12.01 31.35
CA GLY A 162 -15.37 11.39 31.74
C GLY A 162 -16.31 11.07 30.56
N LEU A 163 -15.88 11.34 29.31
CA LEU A 163 -16.57 10.98 28.08
C LEU A 163 -16.01 9.69 27.47
N LYS A 164 -16.84 8.96 26.73
CA LYS A 164 -16.46 7.72 26.03
C LYS A 164 -16.29 8.02 24.54
N ILE A 165 -15.17 7.58 23.99
CA ILE A 165 -14.85 7.68 22.57
C ILE A 165 -14.63 6.27 22.05
N ALA A 166 -15.42 5.84 21.07
CA ALA A 166 -15.22 4.56 20.39
C ALA A 166 -14.36 4.77 19.15
N VAL A 167 -13.35 3.94 18.98
CA VAL A 167 -12.59 3.79 17.72
C VAL A 167 -12.84 2.39 17.20
N ILE A 168 -13.47 2.26 16.03
CA ILE A 168 -13.83 1.00 15.38
C ILE A 168 -12.94 0.86 14.15
N GLY A 169 -12.25 -0.29 14.01
CA GLY A 169 -11.32 -0.51 12.91
C GLY A 169 -11.85 -1.47 11.86
N PHE A 170 -11.57 -1.20 10.57
CA PHE A 170 -11.89 -2.08 9.46
C PHE A 170 -10.73 -2.19 8.48
N THR A 171 -10.40 -3.41 8.05
CA THR A 171 -9.43 -3.63 6.99
C THR A 171 -10.08 -3.61 5.60
N ASN A 172 -9.26 -3.66 4.54
CA ASN A 172 -9.75 -3.67 3.17
C ASN A 172 -10.49 -4.98 2.86
N PRO A 173 -11.71 -4.94 2.34
CA PRO A 173 -12.46 -6.16 2.03
C PRO A 173 -11.93 -6.92 0.80
N ASN A 174 -11.11 -6.28 -0.05
CA ASN A 174 -10.57 -6.87 -1.28
C ASN A 174 -9.25 -7.62 -1.11
N ILE A 175 -8.78 -7.83 0.12
CA ILE A 175 -7.53 -8.56 0.43
C ILE A 175 -7.49 -9.92 -0.26
N ALA A 176 -8.56 -10.71 -0.18
CA ALA A 176 -8.65 -12.01 -0.83
C ALA A 176 -8.55 -11.95 -2.38
N GLY A 177 -8.84 -10.77 -2.97
CA GLY A 177 -8.68 -10.53 -4.41
C GLY A 177 -7.25 -10.20 -4.83
N TRP A 178 -6.36 -9.88 -3.90
CA TRP A 178 -5.00 -9.45 -4.19
C TRP A 178 -3.92 -10.40 -3.67
N LEU A 179 -4.16 -11.03 -2.53
CA LEU A 179 -3.15 -11.78 -1.80
C LEU A 179 -3.39 -13.28 -1.90
N SER A 180 -2.28 -14.02 -1.94
CA SER A 180 -2.29 -15.47 -1.90
C SER A 180 -2.98 -15.99 -0.63
N PRO A 181 -3.85 -17.04 -0.72
CA PRO A 181 -4.62 -17.57 0.40
C PRO A 181 -3.77 -18.00 1.61
N GLU A 182 -2.51 -18.38 1.41
CA GLU A 182 -1.62 -18.79 2.49
C GLU A 182 -1.32 -17.64 3.46
N LEU A 183 -1.32 -16.38 2.97
CA LEU A 183 -0.98 -15.20 3.77
C LEU A 183 -2.10 -14.85 4.77
N TRP A 184 -3.33 -15.19 4.46
CA TRP A 184 -4.52 -14.90 5.25
C TRP A 184 -5.35 -16.15 5.57
N SER A 185 -4.71 -17.33 5.59
CA SER A 185 -5.40 -18.61 5.84
C SER A 185 -6.21 -18.57 7.14
N GLY A 186 -7.45 -19.09 7.11
CA GLY A 186 -8.35 -19.05 8.27
C GLY A 186 -9.10 -17.74 8.47
N LEU A 187 -8.94 -16.74 7.59
CA LEU A 187 -9.65 -15.47 7.64
C LEU A 187 -10.70 -15.35 6.53
N GLU A 188 -11.73 -14.58 6.79
CA GLU A 188 -12.71 -14.08 5.84
C GLU A 188 -12.79 -12.56 5.97
N PHE A 189 -12.85 -11.82 4.86
CA PHE A 189 -12.98 -10.36 4.87
C PHE A 189 -14.38 -9.95 4.43
N ARG A 190 -15.18 -9.42 5.38
CA ARG A 190 -16.53 -8.94 5.08
C ARG A 190 -16.50 -7.60 4.39
N ASN A 191 -17.41 -7.42 3.42
CA ASN A 191 -17.60 -6.12 2.75
C ASN A 191 -18.00 -5.06 3.78
N LEU A 192 -17.40 -3.85 3.68
CA LEU A 192 -17.66 -2.76 4.62
C LEU A 192 -19.13 -2.31 4.61
N LEU A 193 -19.77 -2.33 3.45
CA LEU A 193 -21.19 -1.99 3.31
C LEU A 193 -22.05 -3.27 3.19
N PRO A 194 -23.03 -3.53 4.02
CA PRO A 194 -23.55 -2.75 5.17
C PRO A 194 -22.89 -3.06 6.53
N TYR A 195 -21.91 -3.96 6.58
CA TYR A 195 -21.37 -4.52 7.83
C TYR A 195 -20.85 -3.45 8.82
N ALA A 196 -20.27 -2.35 8.32
CA ALA A 196 -19.78 -1.28 9.19
C ALA A 196 -20.91 -0.64 10.02
N GLN A 197 -22.12 -0.47 9.44
CA GLN A 197 -23.26 0.04 10.20
C GLN A 197 -23.71 -0.92 11.28
N GLU A 198 -23.72 -2.24 11.02
CA GLU A 198 -24.05 -3.27 12.01
C GLU A 198 -23.12 -3.21 13.21
N VAL A 199 -21.79 -3.06 12.97
CA VAL A 199 -20.79 -2.94 14.04
C VAL A 199 -20.97 -1.62 14.81
N VAL A 200 -21.18 -0.50 14.12
CA VAL A 200 -21.46 0.82 14.75
C VAL A 200 -22.68 0.72 15.66
N ASP A 201 -23.78 0.16 15.19
CA ASP A 201 -25.01 0.02 15.95
C ASP A 201 -24.82 -0.86 17.19
N ARG A 202 -24.08 -1.96 17.08
CA ARG A 202 -23.72 -2.83 18.19
C ARG A 202 -22.89 -2.09 19.24
N VAL A 203 -21.79 -1.43 18.83
CA VAL A 203 -20.91 -0.68 19.74
C VAL A 203 -21.67 0.46 20.43
N ARG A 204 -22.56 1.15 19.72
CA ARG A 204 -23.42 2.18 20.33
C ARG A 204 -24.40 1.61 21.35
N ALA A 205 -24.97 0.45 21.08
CA ALA A 205 -25.90 -0.21 22.01
C ALA A 205 -25.20 -0.73 23.27
N GLU A 206 -24.03 -1.32 23.13
CA GLU A 206 -23.27 -1.93 24.21
C GLU A 206 -22.53 -0.90 25.07
N GLU A 207 -21.88 0.09 24.44
CA GLU A 207 -20.94 1.00 25.09
C GLU A 207 -21.53 2.41 25.32
N ASN A 208 -22.51 2.81 24.52
CA ASN A 208 -23.09 4.15 24.53
C ASN A 208 -22.01 5.26 24.46
N PRO A 209 -21.17 5.29 23.40
CA PRO A 209 -20.10 6.27 23.29
C PRO A 209 -20.62 7.66 22.97
N ASP A 210 -19.90 8.68 23.47
CA ASP A 210 -20.17 10.10 23.19
C ASP A 210 -19.62 10.53 21.83
N VAL A 211 -18.51 9.93 21.38
CA VAL A 211 -17.90 10.13 20.05
C VAL A 211 -17.63 8.77 19.43
N VAL A 212 -17.88 8.64 18.11
CA VAL A 212 -17.61 7.44 17.33
C VAL A 212 -16.70 7.78 16.15
N ILE A 213 -15.57 7.08 16.09
CA ILE A 213 -14.58 7.15 15.01
C ILE A 213 -14.59 5.80 14.29
N VAL A 214 -14.88 5.80 13.00
CA VAL A 214 -14.70 4.64 12.12
C VAL A 214 -13.40 4.85 11.36
N ALA A 215 -12.40 4.02 11.62
CA ALA A 215 -11.14 4.02 10.90
C ALA A 215 -11.11 2.79 9.98
N ALA A 216 -11.03 3.00 8.67
CA ALA A 216 -11.11 1.94 7.69
C ALA A 216 -9.96 2.03 6.70
N HIS A 217 -9.22 0.93 6.53
CA HIS A 217 -8.17 0.85 5.51
C HIS A 217 -8.81 0.63 4.13
N THR A 218 -9.36 1.68 3.56
CA THR A 218 -10.03 1.71 2.26
C THR A 218 -9.79 3.08 1.60
N GLY A 219 -9.66 3.12 0.29
CA GLY A 219 -9.50 4.38 -0.43
C GLY A 219 -10.78 5.22 -0.41
N ALA A 220 -10.65 6.51 -0.73
CA ALA A 220 -11.79 7.41 -0.74
C ALA A 220 -12.89 6.96 -1.73
N GLY A 221 -12.51 6.50 -2.91
CA GLY A 221 -13.45 6.02 -3.92
C GLY A 221 -14.26 7.12 -4.61
N LYS A 222 -15.45 6.78 -5.05
CA LYS A 222 -16.37 7.68 -5.78
C LYS A 222 -17.68 7.95 -5.02
N GLY A 223 -18.00 7.17 -3.99
CA GLY A 223 -19.27 7.25 -3.27
C GLY A 223 -20.45 6.70 -4.08
N ASP A 224 -20.23 5.78 -4.99
CA ASP A 224 -21.25 5.15 -5.85
C ASP A 224 -21.33 3.62 -5.67
N GLY A 225 -20.63 3.07 -4.67
CA GLY A 225 -20.57 1.64 -4.36
C GLY A 225 -19.87 0.77 -5.41
N SER A 226 -19.25 1.38 -6.43
CA SER A 226 -18.69 0.65 -7.59
C SER A 226 -17.33 0.01 -7.32
N LEU A 227 -16.64 0.38 -6.24
CA LEU A 227 -15.26 -0.04 -5.94
C LEU A 227 -15.17 -0.70 -4.57
N LEU A 228 -14.96 -2.02 -4.52
CA LEU A 228 -14.84 -2.76 -3.28
C LEU A 228 -13.64 -2.29 -2.42
N GLU A 229 -12.54 -1.94 -3.05
CA GLU A 229 -11.30 -1.51 -2.40
C GLU A 229 -11.31 -0.06 -1.91
N ASN A 230 -12.24 0.77 -2.40
CA ASN A 230 -12.28 2.21 -2.17
C ASN A 230 -13.69 2.66 -1.79
N GLN A 231 -14.08 2.44 -0.54
CA GLN A 231 -15.44 2.69 -0.01
C GLN A 231 -15.49 3.86 1.01
N GLY A 232 -14.44 4.69 1.10
CA GLY A 232 -14.39 5.78 2.08
C GLY A 232 -15.53 6.79 1.94
N LEU A 233 -15.82 7.28 0.71
CA LEU A 233 -16.95 8.17 0.44
C LEU A 233 -18.30 7.46 0.61
N ASP A 234 -18.38 6.16 0.36
CA ASP A 234 -19.61 5.39 0.58
C ASP A 234 -19.91 5.29 2.08
N LEU A 235 -18.91 5.02 2.93
CA LEU A 235 -19.04 5.05 4.40
C LEU A 235 -19.44 6.44 4.89
N PHE A 236 -18.78 7.49 4.39
CA PHE A 236 -19.09 8.88 4.73
C PHE A 236 -20.54 9.27 4.40
N GLN A 237 -21.10 8.76 3.32
CA GLN A 237 -22.45 9.07 2.87
C GLN A 237 -23.54 8.22 3.53
N SER A 238 -23.21 6.97 3.92
CA SER A 238 -24.19 5.99 4.36
C SER A 238 -24.24 5.76 5.86
N LEU A 239 -23.10 5.95 6.59
CA LEU A 239 -23.08 5.69 8.02
C LEU A 239 -23.90 6.70 8.82
N SER A 240 -24.53 6.21 9.86
CA SER A 240 -25.23 7.01 10.84
C SER A 240 -24.68 6.79 12.24
N GLY A 241 -24.73 7.81 13.09
CA GLY A 241 -24.20 7.72 14.46
C GLY A 241 -22.69 7.71 14.55
N VAL A 242 -21.99 8.17 13.54
CA VAL A 242 -20.53 8.30 13.43
C VAL A 242 -20.16 9.78 13.36
N ASP A 243 -19.06 10.17 13.98
CA ASP A 243 -18.54 11.54 13.96
C ASP A 243 -17.38 11.68 12.96
N PHE A 244 -16.48 10.70 12.90
CA PHE A 244 -15.37 10.69 11.97
C PHE A 244 -15.29 9.38 11.18
N VAL A 245 -15.01 9.50 9.88
CA VAL A 245 -14.54 8.40 9.03
C VAL A 245 -13.09 8.70 8.65
N VAL A 246 -12.17 7.83 9.04
CA VAL A 246 -10.78 7.87 8.62
C VAL A 246 -10.60 6.83 7.53
N CYS A 247 -10.14 7.23 6.36
CA CYS A 247 -9.82 6.32 5.25
C CYS A 247 -8.34 6.41 4.84
N ALA A 248 -7.87 5.47 3.99
CA ALA A 248 -6.46 5.21 3.72
C ALA A 248 -6.27 4.64 2.31
N HIS A 249 -5.28 3.76 2.07
CA HIS A 249 -5.10 2.87 0.92
C HIS A 249 -4.80 3.55 -0.43
N ASP A 250 -5.54 4.55 -0.84
CA ASP A 250 -5.35 5.23 -2.14
C ASP A 250 -4.28 6.34 -2.10
N HIS A 251 -3.65 6.55 -0.95
CA HIS A 251 -2.60 7.54 -0.70
C HIS A 251 -2.99 8.99 -1.06
N ARG A 252 -4.28 9.29 -1.09
CA ARG A 252 -4.79 10.58 -1.53
C ARG A 252 -5.23 11.44 -0.34
N PRO A 253 -4.49 12.52 -0.01
CA PRO A 253 -4.91 13.43 1.05
C PRO A 253 -6.30 14.00 0.74
N LEU A 254 -7.23 13.88 1.70
CA LEU A 254 -8.61 14.32 1.51
C LEU A 254 -9.24 14.69 2.84
N ILE A 255 -9.99 15.78 2.83
CA ILE A 255 -10.95 16.15 3.88
C ILE A 255 -12.28 16.40 3.22
N GLU A 256 -13.32 15.71 3.70
CA GLU A 256 -14.71 15.97 3.33
C GLU A 256 -15.55 16.11 4.60
N LYS A 257 -16.57 16.94 4.56
CA LYS A 257 -17.42 17.19 5.73
C LYS A 257 -18.87 17.43 5.32
N ASN A 258 -19.79 16.86 6.08
CA ASN A 258 -21.20 17.22 6.09
C ASN A 258 -21.62 17.66 7.51
N ASP A 259 -22.91 17.78 7.76
CA ASP A 259 -23.43 18.24 9.06
C ASP A 259 -23.16 17.25 10.21
N SER A 260 -22.86 16.00 9.92
CA SER A 260 -22.80 14.91 10.91
C SER A 260 -21.44 14.19 10.97
N ILE A 261 -20.71 14.12 9.86
CA ILE A 261 -19.49 13.33 9.72
C ILE A 261 -18.37 14.18 9.10
N CYS A 262 -17.15 14.00 9.59
CA CYS A 262 -15.93 14.47 8.91
C CYS A 262 -15.13 13.27 8.44
N LEU A 263 -14.83 13.19 7.14
CA LEU A 263 -13.94 12.19 6.54
C LEU A 263 -12.54 12.75 6.41
N ILE A 264 -11.54 11.94 6.79
CA ILE A 264 -10.12 12.30 6.80
C ILE A 264 -9.32 11.20 6.12
N ASN A 265 -8.47 11.56 5.14
CA ASN A 265 -7.39 10.75 4.63
C ASN A 265 -6.09 11.56 4.71
N SER A 266 -5.11 11.10 5.46
CA SER A 266 -3.84 11.81 5.70
C SER A 266 -2.88 11.76 4.50
N GLY A 267 -3.15 10.91 3.52
CA GLY A 267 -2.26 10.64 2.39
C GLY A 267 -1.40 9.41 2.64
N SER A 268 -0.07 9.55 2.64
CA SER A 268 0.83 8.41 2.87
C SER A 268 2.21 8.85 3.36
N HIS A 269 3.04 7.88 3.79
CA HIS A 269 4.47 8.08 4.10
C HIS A 269 4.73 9.17 5.15
N CYS A 270 3.83 9.34 6.10
CA CYS A 270 3.91 10.36 7.14
C CYS A 270 4.02 11.80 6.61
N GLN A 271 3.55 12.10 5.40
CA GLN A 271 3.65 13.45 4.81
C GLN A 271 2.73 14.44 5.50
N ASN A 272 1.59 13.98 6.02
CA ASN A 272 0.66 14.78 6.79
C ASN A 272 0.17 14.02 8.01
N LEU A 273 -0.27 14.75 9.03
CA LEU A 273 -1.23 14.30 10.03
C LEU A 273 -2.62 14.75 9.57
N GLY A 274 -3.58 13.84 9.51
CA GLY A 274 -4.98 14.23 9.48
C GLY A 274 -5.36 14.78 10.85
N HIS A 275 -6.10 15.88 10.89
CA HIS A 275 -6.56 16.49 12.13
C HIS A 275 -8.07 16.72 12.06
N GLY A 276 -8.79 15.96 12.90
CA GLY A 276 -10.20 16.19 13.18
C GLY A 276 -10.39 16.88 14.52
N THR A 277 -11.29 17.83 14.59
CA THR A 277 -11.70 18.45 15.86
C THR A 277 -13.18 18.19 16.10
N VAL A 278 -13.51 17.67 17.29
CA VAL A 278 -14.90 17.59 17.76
C VAL A 278 -15.05 18.41 19.05
N THR A 279 -15.95 19.38 19.03
CA THR A 279 -16.34 20.15 20.22
C THR A 279 -17.72 19.71 20.68
N LEU A 280 -17.78 19.21 21.91
CA LEU A 280 -18.99 18.71 22.57
C LEU A 280 -19.49 19.74 23.59
N THR A 281 -20.79 19.99 23.62
CA THR A 281 -21.43 20.68 24.76
C THR A 281 -22.11 19.65 25.63
N VAL A 282 -21.72 19.59 26.91
CA VAL A 282 -22.32 18.71 27.91
C VAL A 282 -23.23 19.51 28.82
N LYS A 283 -24.46 19.02 29.01
CA LYS A 283 -25.44 19.56 29.94
C LYS A 283 -26.15 18.42 30.67
N ASP A 284 -26.28 18.55 31.98
CA ASP A 284 -26.89 17.51 32.84
C ASP A 284 -26.21 16.13 32.63
N GLY A 285 -24.87 16.13 32.44
CA GLY A 285 -24.07 14.93 32.21
C GLY A 285 -24.30 14.26 30.85
N LYS A 286 -24.94 14.91 29.87
CA LYS A 286 -25.21 14.39 28.51
C LYS A 286 -24.69 15.34 27.46
N VAL A 287 -24.19 14.80 26.36
CA VAL A 287 -23.82 15.55 25.17
C VAL A 287 -25.11 16.05 24.49
N VAL A 288 -25.25 17.39 24.37
CA VAL A 288 -26.40 18.05 23.77
C VAL A 288 -26.13 18.66 22.39
N SER A 289 -24.86 18.89 22.05
CA SER A 289 -24.46 19.33 20.71
C SER A 289 -23.03 18.90 20.40
N LYS A 290 -22.73 18.77 19.11
CA LYS A 290 -21.40 18.49 18.55
C LYS A 290 -21.14 19.43 17.36
N THR A 291 -19.89 19.86 17.21
CA THR A 291 -19.39 20.49 15.99
C THR A 291 -18.11 19.80 15.55
N LEU A 292 -17.97 19.57 14.24
CA LEU A 292 -16.84 18.85 13.65
C LEU A 292 -16.08 19.77 12.70
N GLU A 293 -14.76 19.67 12.70
CA GLU A 293 -13.88 20.30 11.72
C GLU A 293 -12.79 19.31 11.31
N GLY A 294 -12.18 19.52 10.13
CA GLY A 294 -11.09 18.70 9.63
C GLY A 294 -10.09 19.50 8.82
N GLU A 295 -8.82 19.19 8.97
CA GLU A 295 -7.72 19.76 8.20
C GLU A 295 -6.57 18.78 8.08
N LEU A 296 -5.58 19.10 7.24
CA LEU A 296 -4.32 18.37 7.14
C LEU A 296 -3.19 19.23 7.70
N ILE A 297 -2.38 18.65 8.57
CA ILE A 297 -1.19 19.28 9.15
C ILE A 297 0.04 18.67 8.46
N PRO A 298 0.79 19.43 7.63
CA PRO A 298 2.00 18.91 7.00
C PRO A 298 3.04 18.50 8.05
N VAL A 299 3.66 17.34 7.87
CA VAL A 299 4.73 16.84 8.74
C VAL A 299 6.09 17.28 8.19
N GLU A 300 6.77 18.13 8.96
CA GLU A 300 8.10 18.61 8.61
C GLU A 300 9.15 17.54 8.93
N ALA A 301 9.81 16.99 7.89
CA ALA A 301 10.84 15.97 8.03
C ALA A 301 11.98 16.36 9.00
N LYS A 302 12.33 17.65 9.03
CA LYS A 302 13.40 18.18 9.91
C LYS A 302 12.98 18.38 11.36
N LYS A 303 11.68 18.37 11.65
CA LYS A 303 11.17 18.40 13.02
C LYS A 303 11.25 17.00 13.61
N SER A 304 12.27 16.74 14.38
CA SER A 304 12.67 15.42 14.82
C SER A 304 12.62 15.28 16.34
N ASP A 305 12.37 14.07 16.83
CA ASP A 305 12.33 13.72 18.25
C ASP A 305 13.67 13.09 18.66
N ALA A 306 14.48 13.85 19.43
CA ALA A 306 15.76 13.36 19.92
C ALA A 306 15.64 12.13 20.85
N GLY A 307 14.53 12.01 21.58
CA GLY A 307 14.26 10.86 22.44
C GLY A 307 13.95 9.61 21.63
N MET A 308 13.22 9.75 20.52
CA MET A 308 13.01 8.67 19.56
C MET A 308 14.31 8.24 18.91
N HIS A 309 15.13 9.17 18.41
CA HIS A 309 16.46 8.84 17.86
C HIS A 309 17.34 8.07 18.84
N ALA A 310 17.44 8.55 20.09
CA ALA A 310 18.25 7.89 21.10
C ALA A 310 17.68 6.49 21.45
N GLY A 311 16.36 6.37 21.51
CA GLY A 311 15.67 5.11 21.89
C GLY A 311 15.67 4.03 20.83
N PHE A 312 15.87 4.38 19.55
CA PHE A 312 15.84 3.46 18.40
C PHE A 312 17.12 3.47 17.57
N ARG A 313 18.21 3.99 18.13
CA ARG A 313 19.48 4.11 17.43
C ARG A 313 20.07 2.75 17.03
N SER A 314 19.96 1.76 17.90
CA SER A 314 20.46 0.40 17.64
C SER A 314 19.71 -0.26 16.49
N GLU A 315 18.40 -0.05 16.44
CA GLU A 315 17.53 -0.58 15.39
C GLU A 315 17.83 0.10 14.04
N PHE A 316 18.00 1.40 14.03
CA PHE A 316 18.41 2.13 12.83
C PHE A 316 19.76 1.64 12.29
N GLU A 317 20.79 1.49 13.15
CA GLU A 317 22.11 1.04 12.73
C GLU A 317 22.11 -0.43 12.26
N ALA A 318 21.25 -1.27 12.83
CA ALA A 318 21.07 -2.64 12.35
C ALA A 318 20.52 -2.66 10.92
N VAL A 319 19.44 -1.92 10.65
CA VAL A 319 18.88 -1.77 9.30
C VAL A 319 19.90 -1.16 8.35
N ARG A 320 20.60 -0.11 8.77
CA ARG A 320 21.63 0.56 7.97
C ARG A 320 22.75 -0.38 7.58
N THR A 321 23.21 -1.23 8.50
CA THR A 321 24.23 -2.23 8.22
C THR A 321 23.76 -3.25 7.20
N PHE A 322 22.52 -3.72 7.36
CA PHE A 322 21.88 -4.65 6.43
C PHE A 322 21.73 -4.03 5.03
N THR A 323 21.23 -2.80 4.93
CA THR A 323 20.99 -2.12 3.65
C THR A 323 22.27 -1.84 2.86
N LYS A 324 23.42 -1.77 3.55
CA LYS A 324 24.74 -1.56 2.93
C LYS A 324 25.46 -2.86 2.55
N GLN A 325 24.84 -4.02 2.77
CA GLN A 325 25.43 -5.29 2.37
C GLN A 325 25.68 -5.32 0.86
N GLU A 326 26.91 -5.57 0.45
CA GLU A 326 27.29 -5.72 -0.96
C GLU A 326 26.77 -7.05 -1.51
N LEU A 327 26.09 -7.02 -2.65
CA LEU A 327 25.49 -8.18 -3.29
C LEU A 327 26.27 -8.61 -4.54
N GLY A 328 26.76 -7.64 -5.32
CA GLY A 328 27.43 -7.89 -6.58
C GLY A 328 27.83 -6.60 -7.29
N GLU A 329 27.98 -6.65 -8.59
CA GLU A 329 28.39 -5.53 -9.44
C GLU A 329 27.53 -5.46 -10.71
N LEU A 330 27.07 -4.26 -11.07
CA LEU A 330 26.46 -3.95 -12.37
C LEU A 330 27.52 -3.35 -13.31
N LYS A 331 27.58 -3.82 -14.55
CA LYS A 331 28.44 -3.25 -15.60
C LYS A 331 27.74 -2.16 -16.43
N MET A 332 26.46 -1.88 -16.16
CA MET A 332 25.65 -0.84 -16.80
C MET A 332 24.71 -0.19 -15.78
N ASP A 333 24.19 0.97 -16.12
CA ASP A 333 23.13 1.62 -15.35
C ASP A 333 21.79 0.90 -15.60
N LEU A 334 21.00 0.68 -14.55
CA LEU A 334 19.61 0.24 -14.66
C LEU A 334 18.68 1.45 -14.46
N CYS A 335 18.05 1.89 -15.54
CA CYS A 335 17.14 3.05 -15.52
C CYS A 335 15.72 2.62 -15.88
N THR A 336 14.76 2.84 -14.99
CA THR A 336 13.36 2.49 -15.27
C THR A 336 12.76 3.30 -16.41
N ARG A 337 13.17 4.56 -16.59
CA ARG A 337 12.69 5.42 -17.68
C ARG A 337 13.01 4.86 -19.08
N ASP A 338 14.11 4.11 -19.22
CA ASP A 338 14.50 3.55 -20.52
C ASP A 338 13.49 2.51 -21.01
N ALA A 339 12.79 1.86 -20.09
CA ALA A 339 11.72 0.89 -20.37
C ALA A 339 10.50 1.51 -21.08
N TYR A 340 10.31 2.82 -21.01
CA TYR A 340 9.18 3.48 -21.69
C TYR A 340 9.36 3.57 -23.20
N THR A 341 10.57 3.41 -23.69
CA THR A 341 10.92 3.62 -25.09
C THR A 341 11.21 2.32 -25.86
N GLY A 342 11.30 1.18 -25.19
CA GLY A 342 11.63 -0.11 -25.81
C GLY A 342 12.29 -1.08 -24.85
N MET A 343 13.08 -1.99 -25.41
CA MET A 343 13.94 -2.88 -24.63
C MET A 343 14.90 -2.06 -23.76
N SER A 344 15.08 -2.46 -22.52
CA SER A 344 15.97 -1.78 -21.56
C SER A 344 16.65 -2.79 -20.64
N ASP A 345 17.84 -2.46 -20.18
CA ASP A 345 18.58 -3.32 -19.24
C ASP A 345 17.80 -3.54 -17.95
N TYR A 346 16.98 -2.56 -17.53
CA TYR A 346 16.10 -2.70 -16.38
C TYR A 346 15.07 -3.84 -16.57
N LEU A 347 14.30 -3.84 -17.66
CA LEU A 347 13.32 -4.91 -17.94
C LEU A 347 14.00 -6.21 -18.33
N ASN A 348 15.12 -6.15 -19.04
CA ASN A 348 15.90 -7.33 -19.39
C ASN A 348 16.33 -8.11 -18.14
N LEU A 349 16.76 -7.41 -17.07
CA LEU A 349 17.08 -8.05 -15.78
C LEU A 349 15.85 -8.78 -15.20
N LEU A 350 14.68 -8.12 -15.16
CA LEU A 350 13.47 -8.73 -14.60
C LEU A 350 12.99 -9.92 -15.44
N HIS A 351 13.03 -9.83 -16.77
CA HIS A 351 12.68 -10.95 -17.65
C HIS A 351 13.67 -12.11 -17.51
N THR A 352 14.97 -11.82 -17.47
CA THR A 352 16.02 -12.84 -17.27
C THR A 352 15.87 -13.54 -15.93
N LEU A 353 15.57 -12.79 -14.87
CA LEU A 353 15.29 -13.35 -13.54
C LEU A 353 14.10 -14.29 -13.57
N ALA A 354 12.95 -13.83 -14.09
CA ALA A 354 11.71 -14.60 -14.11
C ALA A 354 11.84 -15.88 -14.95
N LEU A 355 12.45 -15.79 -16.14
CA LEU A 355 12.66 -16.95 -17.02
C LEU A 355 13.77 -17.90 -16.54
N GLY A 356 14.75 -17.37 -15.80
CA GLY A 356 15.85 -18.17 -15.24
C GLY A 356 15.49 -18.91 -13.95
N CYS A 357 14.55 -18.39 -13.16
CA CYS A 357 14.13 -18.98 -11.88
C CYS A 357 12.96 -19.98 -12.06
N ALA A 358 12.18 -19.85 -13.12
CA ALA A 358 10.92 -20.56 -13.29
C ALA A 358 10.85 -21.29 -14.64
N PRO A 359 10.14 -22.44 -14.74
CA PRO A 359 9.94 -23.17 -15.99
C PRO A 359 8.88 -22.49 -16.87
N ALA A 360 9.10 -21.22 -17.20
CA ALA A 360 8.23 -20.41 -18.04
C ALA A 360 8.89 -20.14 -19.40
N GLN A 361 8.06 -20.14 -20.46
CA GLN A 361 8.51 -19.76 -21.79
C GLN A 361 8.40 -18.25 -22.02
N ILE A 362 7.50 -17.60 -21.31
CA ILE A 362 7.17 -16.18 -21.46
C ILE A 362 7.15 -15.54 -20.07
N SER A 363 7.54 -14.29 -19.96
CA SER A 363 7.40 -13.48 -18.75
C SER A 363 6.76 -12.13 -19.05
N LEU A 364 5.93 -11.61 -18.15
CA LEU A 364 5.37 -10.27 -18.22
C LEU A 364 6.00 -9.42 -17.12
N ALA A 365 6.52 -8.24 -17.48
CA ALA A 365 7.12 -7.29 -16.53
C ALA A 365 6.90 -5.85 -16.99
N ALA A 366 6.82 -4.95 -16.01
CA ALA A 366 6.58 -3.51 -16.19
C ALA A 366 7.65 -2.66 -15.48
N PRO A 367 7.84 -1.38 -15.87
CA PRO A 367 8.66 -0.43 -15.11
C PRO A 367 7.94 -0.05 -13.82
N LEU A 368 8.53 -0.40 -12.67
CA LEU A 368 7.86 -0.34 -11.37
C LEU A 368 7.96 1.03 -10.68
N THR A 369 8.93 1.85 -11.08
CA THR A 369 9.08 3.23 -10.60
C THR A 369 9.09 4.20 -11.77
N PHE A 370 8.78 5.48 -11.51
CA PHE A 370 8.73 6.48 -12.58
C PHE A 370 10.12 6.79 -13.17
N ASN A 371 11.12 6.95 -12.30
CA ASN A 371 12.48 7.35 -12.69
C ASN A 371 13.55 6.77 -11.75
N GLY A 372 13.40 5.51 -11.33
CA GLY A 372 14.40 4.83 -10.52
C GLY A 372 15.66 4.54 -11.32
N THR A 373 16.82 4.72 -10.70
CA THR A 373 18.13 4.44 -11.32
C THR A 373 19.06 3.79 -10.32
N VAL A 374 19.61 2.64 -10.68
CA VAL A 374 20.76 2.02 -10.01
C VAL A 374 21.96 2.16 -10.93
N LYS A 375 23.00 2.82 -10.45
CA LYS A 375 24.21 3.08 -11.24
C LYS A 375 25.08 1.84 -11.38
N SER A 376 25.84 1.79 -12.47
CA SER A 376 26.91 0.80 -12.65
C SER A 376 27.91 0.87 -11.50
N GLY A 377 28.44 -0.28 -11.11
CA GLY A 377 29.34 -0.44 -9.96
C GLY A 377 28.77 -1.42 -8.92
N THR A 378 29.21 -1.29 -7.68
CA THR A 378 28.77 -2.15 -6.58
C THR A 378 27.27 -1.99 -6.32
N VAL A 379 26.57 -3.12 -6.27
CA VAL A 379 25.15 -3.20 -5.88
C VAL A 379 25.07 -3.55 -4.41
N ILE A 380 24.31 -2.76 -3.66
CA ILE A 380 24.02 -3.02 -2.25
C ILE A 380 22.57 -3.44 -2.06
N TYR A 381 22.22 -3.97 -0.89
CA TYR A 381 20.86 -4.43 -0.61
C TYR A 381 19.80 -3.33 -0.83
N ASN A 382 20.12 -2.07 -0.49
CA ASN A 382 19.23 -0.93 -0.71
C ASN A 382 18.81 -0.76 -2.17
N ASP A 383 19.66 -1.11 -3.12
CA ASP A 383 19.39 -0.97 -4.56
C ASP A 383 18.27 -1.90 -5.02
N LEU A 384 18.03 -3.01 -4.32
CA LEU A 384 16.93 -3.92 -4.62
C LEU A 384 15.58 -3.24 -4.53
N PHE A 385 15.40 -2.30 -3.59
CA PHE A 385 14.15 -1.53 -3.46
C PHE A 385 13.98 -0.50 -4.59
N THR A 386 15.07 -0.06 -5.20
CA THR A 386 15.01 0.76 -6.41
C THR A 386 14.66 -0.07 -7.65
N ILE A 387 15.23 -1.28 -7.74
CA ILE A 387 14.97 -2.21 -8.86
C ILE A 387 13.55 -2.80 -8.73
N TYR A 388 13.17 -3.26 -7.53
CA TYR A 388 11.89 -3.92 -7.27
C TYR A 388 11.29 -3.47 -5.93
N PRO A 389 10.48 -2.39 -5.91
CA PRO A 389 9.97 -1.79 -4.66
C PRO A 389 8.83 -2.56 -3.98
N TYR A 390 8.17 -3.50 -4.70
CA TYR A 390 6.99 -4.23 -4.22
C TYR A 390 7.35 -5.61 -3.67
N GLU A 391 6.49 -6.19 -2.84
CA GLU A 391 6.63 -7.52 -2.23
C GLU A 391 5.84 -8.58 -2.99
N ASN A 392 5.84 -8.51 -4.33
CA ASN A 392 5.15 -9.47 -5.17
C ASN A 392 5.90 -10.81 -5.25
N GLN A 393 5.17 -11.90 -5.10
CA GLN A 393 5.65 -13.24 -5.43
C GLN A 393 5.67 -13.45 -6.96
N LEU A 394 6.51 -14.38 -7.44
CA LEU A 394 6.51 -14.79 -8.83
C LEU A 394 5.62 -16.03 -9.01
N TYR A 395 4.63 -15.91 -9.89
CA TYR A 395 3.73 -17.00 -10.25
C TYR A 395 4.03 -17.48 -11.67
N VAL A 396 3.91 -18.78 -11.90
CA VAL A 396 3.85 -19.35 -13.25
C VAL A 396 2.44 -19.85 -13.49
N ILE A 397 1.78 -19.28 -14.50
CA ILE A 397 0.40 -19.61 -14.86
C ILE A 397 0.32 -20.11 -16.30
N ARG A 398 -0.70 -20.92 -16.62
CA ARG A 398 -1.01 -21.32 -18.00
C ARG A 398 -1.83 -20.26 -18.69
N MET A 399 -1.36 -19.83 -19.87
CA MET A 399 -2.09 -18.92 -20.75
C MET A 399 -2.01 -19.46 -22.18
N THR A 400 -3.08 -19.36 -22.93
CA THR A 400 -3.04 -19.58 -24.38
C THR A 400 -2.26 -18.46 -25.07
N GLY A 401 -1.68 -18.71 -26.23
CA GLY A 401 -1.00 -17.67 -27.01
C GLY A 401 -1.91 -16.49 -27.31
N LYS A 402 -3.21 -16.75 -27.53
CA LYS A 402 -4.19 -15.68 -27.71
C LYS A 402 -4.32 -14.81 -26.44
N GLU A 403 -4.42 -15.41 -25.27
CA GLU A 403 -4.49 -14.67 -24.00
C GLU A 403 -3.22 -13.84 -23.77
N VAL A 404 -2.03 -14.37 -24.10
CA VAL A 404 -0.77 -13.62 -24.04
C VAL A 404 -0.80 -12.40 -24.96
N LYS A 405 -1.21 -12.58 -26.20
CA LYS A 405 -1.32 -11.49 -27.18
C LYS A 405 -2.35 -10.44 -26.75
N ASP A 406 -3.51 -10.86 -26.27
CA ASP A 406 -4.57 -9.97 -25.81
C ASP A 406 -4.14 -9.19 -24.56
N ALA A 407 -3.38 -9.81 -23.62
CA ALA A 407 -2.76 -9.14 -22.47
C ALA A 407 -1.80 -8.03 -22.93
N LEU A 408 -0.94 -8.32 -23.91
CA LEU A 408 -0.02 -7.33 -24.47
C LEU A 408 -0.78 -6.21 -25.19
N GLU A 409 -1.77 -6.51 -26.00
CA GLU A 409 -2.61 -5.51 -26.67
C GLU A 409 -3.23 -4.55 -25.64
N TYR A 410 -3.75 -5.06 -24.52
CA TYR A 410 -4.34 -4.27 -23.47
C TYR A 410 -3.28 -3.41 -22.74
N SER A 411 -2.11 -3.97 -22.44
CA SER A 411 -1.01 -3.24 -21.81
C SER A 411 -0.57 -2.07 -22.68
N TYR A 412 -0.28 -2.29 -23.95
CA TYR A 412 0.12 -1.24 -24.86
C TYR A 412 -1.00 -0.22 -25.13
N ASP A 413 -2.28 -0.60 -25.03
CA ASP A 413 -3.39 0.36 -25.10
C ASP A 413 -3.43 1.35 -23.94
N LYS A 414 -2.90 0.98 -22.77
CA LYS A 414 -2.73 1.87 -21.63
C LYS A 414 -1.45 2.71 -21.71
N TRP A 415 -0.50 2.31 -22.51
CA TRP A 415 0.82 2.89 -22.60
C TRP A 415 0.97 3.89 -23.75
N ILE A 416 0.50 3.51 -24.96
CA ILE A 416 0.72 4.29 -26.16
C ILE A 416 -0.57 4.69 -26.88
N ASN A 417 -0.48 5.80 -27.62
CA ASN A 417 -1.51 6.23 -28.56
C ASN A 417 -1.36 5.53 -29.91
N THR A 418 -2.46 5.48 -30.69
CA THR A 418 -2.37 5.15 -32.12
C THR A 418 -1.85 6.36 -32.90
N MET A 419 -0.71 6.20 -33.57
CA MET A 419 -0.05 7.27 -34.32
C MET A 419 -0.73 7.54 -35.68
N SER A 420 -1.91 8.15 -35.61
CA SER A 420 -2.65 8.66 -36.78
C SER A 420 -2.07 10.01 -37.26
N PRO A 421 -2.44 10.50 -38.46
CA PRO A 421 -2.06 11.85 -38.90
C PRO A 421 -2.48 12.92 -37.89
N GLY A 422 -1.53 13.73 -37.45
CA GLY A 422 -1.75 14.79 -36.46
C GLY A 422 -1.53 14.39 -34.99
N GLN A 423 -1.40 13.11 -34.66
CA GLN A 423 -1.00 12.64 -33.32
C GLN A 423 0.48 12.99 -33.07
N LYS A 424 0.75 13.76 -32.03
CA LYS A 424 2.11 14.23 -31.69
C LYS A 424 2.81 13.33 -30.67
N HIS A 425 2.07 12.76 -29.75
CA HIS A 425 2.59 11.98 -28.62
C HIS A 425 2.35 10.48 -28.86
N LEU A 426 3.42 9.69 -28.81
CA LEU A 426 3.29 8.23 -28.79
C LEU A 426 2.89 7.75 -27.40
N LEU A 427 3.53 8.25 -26.35
CA LEU A 427 3.15 7.90 -24.97
C LEU A 427 1.83 8.59 -24.60
N GLN A 428 1.02 7.91 -23.79
CA GLN A 428 -0.19 8.51 -23.22
C GLN A 428 0.21 9.41 -22.05
N ILE A 429 0.52 10.64 -22.35
CA ILE A 429 0.93 11.67 -21.39
C ILE A 429 -0.05 12.83 -21.39
N ARG A 430 -0.09 13.54 -20.27
CA ARG A 430 -0.91 14.75 -20.09
C ARG A 430 -0.15 15.81 -19.31
N GLU A 431 -0.41 17.06 -19.62
CA GLU A 431 -0.01 18.19 -18.80
C GLU A 431 -1.02 18.40 -17.67
N GLY A 432 -0.56 18.70 -16.48
CA GLY A 432 -1.44 18.96 -15.33
C GLY A 432 -0.66 19.28 -14.07
N ALA A 433 -1.36 19.76 -13.05
CA ALA A 433 -0.78 19.94 -11.73
C ALA A 433 -0.67 18.61 -11.00
N ASP A 434 0.49 18.34 -10.38
CA ASP A 434 0.63 17.24 -9.43
C ASP A 434 -0.29 17.52 -8.21
N PRO A 435 -1.25 16.65 -7.90
CA PRO A 435 -2.18 16.88 -6.79
C PRO A 435 -1.48 17.07 -5.43
N ARG A 436 -0.26 16.54 -5.27
CA ARG A 436 0.50 16.59 -4.01
C ARG A 436 1.32 17.86 -3.87
N THR A 437 1.90 18.37 -4.97
CA THR A 437 2.84 19.51 -4.94
C THR A 437 2.27 20.76 -5.56
N GLY A 438 1.20 20.68 -6.34
CA GLY A 438 0.65 21.77 -7.14
C GLY A 438 1.53 22.16 -8.34
N THR A 439 2.67 21.51 -8.55
CA THR A 439 3.59 21.80 -9.66
C THR A 439 2.98 21.35 -10.97
N VAL A 440 2.88 22.26 -11.94
CA VAL A 440 2.42 21.95 -13.29
C VAL A 440 3.54 21.28 -14.06
N GLY A 441 3.24 20.12 -14.64
CA GLY A 441 4.20 19.35 -15.43
C GLY A 441 3.51 18.25 -16.23
N TRP A 442 4.33 17.45 -16.93
CA TRP A 442 3.85 16.30 -17.70
C TRP A 442 3.88 15.02 -16.88
N SER A 443 2.87 14.18 -17.06
CA SER A 443 2.77 12.89 -16.40
C SER A 443 2.10 11.86 -17.31
N PHE A 444 2.30 10.57 -17.03
CA PHE A 444 1.52 9.52 -17.70
C PHE A 444 0.03 9.62 -17.35
N VAL A 445 -0.82 9.29 -18.30
CA VAL A 445 -2.28 9.15 -18.07
C VAL A 445 -2.57 7.95 -17.18
N ASN A 446 -1.88 6.83 -17.43
CA ASN A 446 -1.98 5.60 -16.67
C ASN A 446 -0.71 5.35 -15.84
N ARG A 447 -0.78 4.49 -14.85
CA ARG A 447 0.36 4.16 -14.00
C ARG A 447 1.39 3.29 -14.73
N PRO A 448 2.69 3.66 -14.77
CA PRO A 448 3.71 2.91 -15.51
C PRO A 448 3.88 1.46 -15.08
N TYR A 449 3.64 1.14 -13.81
CA TYR A 449 3.69 -0.25 -13.33
C TYR A 449 2.61 -1.16 -13.94
N ASN A 450 1.77 -0.64 -14.85
CA ASN A 450 0.83 -1.38 -15.67
C ASN A 450 1.22 -1.42 -17.15
N PHE A 451 2.46 -1.05 -17.50
CA PHE A 451 2.99 -1.10 -18.86
C PHE A 451 3.81 -2.37 -19.09
N ASP A 452 3.14 -3.52 -19.09
CA ASP A 452 3.81 -4.80 -19.27
C ASP A 452 4.34 -4.96 -20.68
N SER A 453 5.59 -5.38 -20.79
CA SER A 453 6.18 -6.00 -21.98
C SER A 453 6.38 -7.50 -21.74
N ALA A 454 6.69 -8.25 -22.78
CA ALA A 454 6.97 -9.67 -22.67
C ALA A 454 8.45 -9.98 -22.89
N GLY A 455 9.01 -10.84 -22.04
CA GLY A 455 10.23 -11.58 -22.31
C GLY A 455 9.92 -12.99 -22.79
N GLY A 456 10.86 -13.64 -23.51
CA GLY A 456 10.69 -14.96 -24.09
C GLY A 456 10.06 -14.96 -25.50
N LEU A 457 9.81 -13.77 -26.06
CA LEU A 457 9.15 -13.59 -27.36
C LEU A 457 9.94 -12.68 -28.30
N PHE A 458 9.83 -12.93 -29.60
CA PHE A 458 10.14 -11.93 -30.64
C PHE A 458 8.83 -11.35 -31.15
N TYR A 459 8.61 -10.03 -30.99
CA TYR A 459 7.40 -9.35 -31.46
C TYR A 459 7.61 -7.88 -31.82
N ASP A 460 6.72 -7.38 -32.67
CA ASP A 460 6.63 -5.97 -33.03
C ASP A 460 5.35 -5.34 -32.49
N VAL A 461 5.43 -4.06 -32.14
CA VAL A 461 4.30 -3.23 -31.73
C VAL A 461 4.06 -2.16 -32.80
N ASP A 462 3.06 -2.38 -33.67
CA ASP A 462 2.72 -1.43 -34.74
C ASP A 462 1.92 -0.25 -34.16
N VAL A 463 2.62 0.88 -33.98
CA VAL A 463 2.03 2.09 -33.40
C VAL A 463 0.99 2.77 -34.31
N THR A 464 0.85 2.34 -35.54
CA THR A 464 -0.15 2.87 -36.49
C THR A 464 -1.49 2.12 -36.42
N LYS A 465 -1.52 0.99 -35.72
CA LYS A 465 -2.70 0.13 -35.60
C LYS A 465 -3.52 0.46 -34.35
N PRO A 466 -4.83 0.26 -34.41
CA PRO A 466 -5.68 0.39 -33.21
C PRO A 466 -5.48 -0.80 -32.26
N TYR A 467 -6.00 -0.67 -31.04
CA TYR A 467 -6.12 -1.75 -30.08
C TYR A 467 -6.66 -3.05 -30.72
N GLY A 468 -6.07 -4.18 -30.33
CA GLY A 468 -6.39 -5.51 -30.84
C GLY A 468 -5.70 -5.88 -32.17
N SER A 469 -4.85 -5.00 -32.72
CA SER A 469 -4.15 -5.22 -33.99
C SER A 469 -2.71 -4.70 -34.00
N ARG A 470 -2.17 -4.28 -32.84
CA ARG A 470 -0.83 -3.70 -32.70
C ARG A 470 0.26 -4.74 -32.57
N ILE A 471 -0.05 -5.87 -31.91
CA ILE A 471 0.93 -6.88 -31.52
C ILE A 471 1.05 -7.94 -32.60
N LYS A 472 2.28 -8.10 -33.12
CA LYS A 472 2.65 -9.13 -34.06
C LYS A 472 3.77 -9.99 -33.46
N ILE A 473 3.44 -11.13 -32.92
CA ILE A 473 4.39 -12.11 -32.39
C ILE A 473 4.94 -12.97 -33.51
N SER A 474 6.26 -13.06 -33.61
CA SER A 474 6.95 -13.83 -34.67
C SER A 474 7.32 -15.23 -34.22
N SER A 475 7.88 -15.36 -33.00
CA SER A 475 8.30 -16.66 -32.43
C SER A 475 8.55 -16.53 -30.93
N LEU A 476 8.75 -17.64 -30.25
CA LEU A 476 9.43 -17.69 -28.95
C LEU A 476 10.91 -17.35 -29.10
N ALA A 477 11.57 -17.03 -27.99
CA ALA A 477 13.00 -16.69 -27.95
C ALA A 477 13.92 -17.83 -28.43
N ASP A 478 13.51 -19.09 -28.26
CA ASP A 478 14.24 -20.26 -28.72
C ASP A 478 14.05 -20.55 -30.23
N GLY A 479 13.28 -19.71 -30.93
CA GLY A 479 12.98 -19.86 -32.35
C GLY A 479 11.76 -20.76 -32.67
N THR A 480 11.11 -21.33 -31.65
CA THR A 480 9.86 -22.09 -31.82
C THR A 480 8.76 -21.16 -32.33
N ALA A 481 7.97 -21.62 -33.29
CA ALA A 481 6.85 -20.85 -33.83
C ALA A 481 5.81 -20.57 -32.73
N PHE A 482 5.36 -19.31 -32.64
CA PHE A 482 4.29 -18.94 -31.72
C PHE A 482 2.93 -19.30 -32.31
N ASP A 483 2.05 -19.93 -31.50
CA ASP A 483 0.70 -20.32 -31.89
C ASP A 483 -0.31 -19.79 -30.86
N GLU A 484 -1.30 -19.03 -31.31
CA GLU A 484 -2.35 -18.45 -30.46
C GLU A 484 -3.23 -19.51 -29.76
N ALA A 485 -3.31 -20.74 -30.27
CA ALA A 485 -4.10 -21.83 -29.68
C ALA A 485 -3.31 -22.66 -28.64
N THR A 486 -1.99 -22.58 -28.66
CA THR A 486 -1.12 -23.35 -27.75
C THR A 486 -1.10 -22.72 -26.35
N GLU A 487 -1.10 -23.54 -25.30
CA GLU A 487 -0.87 -23.10 -23.93
C GLU A 487 0.63 -22.95 -23.63
N TYR A 488 0.98 -21.86 -22.99
CA TYR A 488 2.34 -21.54 -22.54
C TYR A 488 2.35 -21.34 -21.01
N ASN A 489 3.47 -21.67 -20.38
CA ASN A 489 3.76 -21.27 -19.03
C ASN A 489 4.25 -19.82 -19.04
N VAL A 490 3.53 -18.94 -18.38
CA VAL A 490 3.82 -17.50 -18.33
C VAL A 490 4.15 -17.10 -16.90
N ALA A 491 5.33 -16.50 -16.72
CA ALA A 491 5.75 -15.94 -15.45
C ALA A 491 5.12 -14.55 -15.28
N VAL A 492 4.37 -14.36 -14.22
CA VAL A 492 3.68 -13.12 -13.84
C VAL A 492 3.87 -12.82 -12.36
N THR A 493 3.61 -11.58 -11.94
CA THR A 493 3.60 -11.24 -10.52
C THR A 493 2.30 -11.69 -9.85
N SER A 494 2.31 -11.92 -8.52
CA SER A 494 1.11 -12.14 -7.71
C SER A 494 0.08 -11.02 -7.93
N TYR A 495 0.54 -9.77 -8.04
CA TYR A 495 -0.31 -8.61 -8.36
C TYR A 495 -1.05 -8.79 -9.70
N ARG A 496 -0.40 -9.34 -10.76
CA ARG A 496 -1.08 -9.62 -12.02
C ARG A 496 -2.05 -10.79 -11.89
N ALA A 497 -1.62 -11.85 -11.22
CA ALA A 497 -2.43 -13.05 -11.02
C ALA A 497 -3.75 -12.73 -10.30
N SER A 498 -3.72 -11.82 -9.32
CA SER A 498 -4.91 -11.34 -8.60
C SER A 498 -5.75 -10.28 -9.34
N GLY A 499 -5.40 -9.92 -10.58
CA GLY A 499 -6.18 -8.99 -11.42
C GLY A 499 -5.65 -7.57 -11.47
N GLY A 500 -4.55 -7.29 -10.78
CA GLY A 500 -3.92 -5.97 -10.74
C GLY A 500 -3.64 -5.37 -12.11
N GLY A 501 -4.00 -4.10 -12.32
CA GLY A 501 -3.92 -3.41 -13.60
C GLY A 501 -4.89 -3.91 -14.67
N SER A 502 -5.73 -4.89 -14.37
CA SER A 502 -6.71 -5.51 -15.28
C SER A 502 -6.11 -6.16 -16.55
N ILE A 503 -4.79 -6.41 -16.55
CA ILE A 503 -4.09 -6.99 -17.74
C ILE A 503 -4.60 -8.40 -18.04
N LEU A 504 -4.65 -9.25 -17.00
CA LEU A 504 -5.15 -10.62 -17.16
C LEU A 504 -6.67 -10.65 -17.26
N SER A 505 -7.39 -9.90 -16.42
CA SER A 505 -8.85 -9.96 -16.37
C SER A 505 -9.52 -9.31 -17.59
N LYS A 506 -9.28 -8.02 -17.85
CA LYS A 506 -9.89 -7.33 -19.00
C LYS A 506 -9.11 -7.50 -20.29
N GLY A 507 -7.77 -7.58 -20.18
CA GLY A 507 -6.91 -7.77 -21.34
C GLY A 507 -7.04 -9.19 -21.91
N ALA A 508 -6.65 -10.19 -21.16
CA ALA A 508 -6.65 -11.58 -21.59
C ALA A 508 -8.02 -12.30 -21.43
N GLY A 509 -8.98 -11.70 -20.71
CA GLY A 509 -10.28 -12.32 -20.43
C GLY A 509 -10.21 -13.47 -19.42
N ILE A 510 -9.16 -13.52 -18.60
CA ILE A 510 -8.95 -14.55 -17.58
C ILE A 510 -9.75 -14.18 -16.32
N ASP A 511 -10.51 -15.13 -15.80
CA ASP A 511 -11.14 -14.99 -14.49
C ASP A 511 -10.06 -15.11 -13.40
N THR A 512 -9.65 -13.98 -12.84
CA THR A 512 -8.62 -13.93 -11.80
C THR A 512 -9.14 -14.39 -10.43
N GLY A 513 -10.45 -14.47 -10.21
CA GLY A 513 -11.03 -15.08 -9.02
C GLY A 513 -10.86 -16.60 -8.95
N SER A 514 -10.54 -17.25 -10.09
CA SER A 514 -10.24 -18.69 -10.19
C SER A 514 -8.82 -18.96 -10.73
N ILE A 515 -7.90 -18.04 -10.53
CA ILE A 515 -6.54 -18.09 -11.08
C ILE A 515 -5.77 -19.34 -10.64
N ASP A 516 -6.02 -19.86 -9.44
CA ASP A 516 -5.36 -21.05 -8.88
C ASP A 516 -5.47 -22.27 -9.78
N SER A 517 -6.57 -22.40 -10.55
CA SER A 517 -6.75 -23.47 -11.54
C SER A 517 -5.75 -23.42 -12.69
N ARG A 518 -5.12 -22.25 -12.91
CA ARG A 518 -4.12 -22.00 -13.95
C ARG A 518 -2.69 -21.98 -13.40
N VAL A 519 -2.51 -21.89 -12.07
CA VAL A 519 -1.18 -21.83 -11.47
C VAL A 519 -0.47 -23.17 -11.64
N VAL A 520 0.72 -23.11 -12.20
CA VAL A 520 1.64 -24.24 -12.35
C VAL A 520 2.55 -24.34 -11.13
N LYS A 521 3.04 -23.17 -10.65
CA LYS A 521 3.92 -23.08 -9.49
C LYS A 521 4.00 -21.67 -8.94
N PHE A 522 4.14 -21.58 -7.61
CA PHE A 522 4.47 -20.37 -6.85
C PHE A 522 5.96 -20.32 -6.55
N TYR A 523 6.52 -19.14 -6.52
CA TYR A 523 7.92 -18.86 -6.16
C TYR A 523 7.96 -17.77 -5.08
N PRO A 524 9.11 -17.62 -4.37
CA PRO A 524 9.30 -16.54 -3.42
C PRO A 524 9.08 -15.15 -4.03
N GLU A 525 9.17 -14.14 -3.19
CA GLU A 525 9.15 -12.74 -3.62
C GLU A 525 10.23 -12.45 -4.67
N ILE A 526 9.88 -11.64 -5.67
CA ILE A 526 10.79 -11.31 -6.77
C ILE A 526 12.05 -10.61 -6.26
N ARG A 527 11.96 -9.83 -5.16
CA ARG A 527 13.14 -9.20 -4.53
C ARG A 527 14.07 -10.23 -3.88
N GLU A 528 13.54 -11.29 -3.27
CA GLU A 528 14.33 -12.41 -2.77
C GLU A 528 15.03 -13.16 -3.92
N LEU A 529 14.30 -13.45 -4.99
CA LEU A 529 14.88 -14.07 -6.19
C LEU A 529 15.99 -13.19 -6.82
N LEU A 530 15.80 -11.87 -6.81
CA LEU A 530 16.82 -10.92 -7.28
C LEU A 530 18.05 -10.89 -6.36
N TYR A 531 17.84 -10.92 -5.06
CA TYR A 531 18.91 -11.05 -4.07
C TYR A 531 19.76 -12.29 -4.32
N ASP A 532 19.13 -13.45 -4.45
CA ASP A 532 19.80 -14.73 -4.72
C ASP A 532 20.52 -14.72 -6.08
N TYR A 533 19.89 -14.12 -7.10
CA TYR A 533 20.46 -13.97 -8.43
C TYR A 533 21.75 -13.15 -8.42
N LEU A 534 21.76 -12.03 -7.70
CA LEU A 534 22.95 -11.18 -7.54
C LEU A 534 24.06 -11.88 -6.74
N LEU A 535 23.72 -12.53 -5.64
CA LEU A 535 24.68 -13.28 -4.85
C LEU A 535 25.32 -14.43 -5.62
N LYS A 536 24.55 -15.10 -6.49
CA LYS A 536 25.02 -16.21 -7.32
C LYS A 536 25.92 -15.75 -8.46
N ASN A 537 25.48 -14.73 -9.20
CA ASN A 537 26.16 -14.31 -10.42
C ASN A 537 27.27 -13.28 -10.19
N LYS A 538 27.23 -12.55 -9.08
CA LYS A 538 28.21 -11.55 -8.64
C LYS A 538 28.41 -10.37 -9.59
N VAL A 539 28.41 -10.58 -10.90
CA VAL A 539 28.58 -9.54 -11.93
C VAL A 539 27.44 -9.67 -12.94
N ILE A 540 26.71 -8.59 -13.13
CA ILE A 540 25.63 -8.49 -14.10
C ILE A 540 26.08 -7.58 -15.24
N ALA A 541 26.05 -8.10 -16.46
CA ALA A 541 26.41 -7.37 -17.68
C ALA A 541 25.26 -7.39 -18.69
N ALA A 542 25.17 -6.37 -19.53
CA ALA A 542 24.09 -6.17 -20.47
C ALA A 542 23.90 -7.33 -21.46
N ASP A 543 24.99 -7.94 -21.94
CA ASP A 543 25.00 -9.08 -22.83
C ASP A 543 24.45 -10.37 -22.18
N VAL A 544 24.56 -10.48 -20.85
CA VAL A 544 24.03 -11.62 -20.08
C VAL A 544 22.51 -11.49 -19.93
N ILE A 545 22.04 -10.34 -19.43
CA ILE A 545 20.61 -10.11 -19.19
C ILE A 545 19.84 -9.76 -20.47
N GLY A 546 20.52 -9.23 -21.50
CA GLY A 546 19.95 -8.89 -22.79
C GLY A 546 20.06 -10.02 -23.85
N ASN A 547 20.35 -11.26 -23.44
CA ASN A 547 20.51 -12.37 -24.38
C ASN A 547 19.20 -12.67 -25.14
N PRO A 548 19.10 -12.38 -26.45
CA PRO A 548 17.83 -12.55 -27.19
C PRO A 548 17.37 -14.00 -27.28
N SER A 549 18.28 -14.97 -27.13
CA SER A 549 17.91 -16.40 -27.13
C SER A 549 17.20 -16.82 -25.82
N VAL A 550 17.16 -15.94 -24.81
CA VAL A 550 16.47 -16.17 -23.54
C VAL A 550 15.24 -15.28 -23.44
N ILE A 551 15.44 -13.95 -23.57
CA ILE A 551 14.38 -12.99 -23.34
C ILE A 551 13.64 -12.55 -24.64
N GLY A 552 14.10 -12.99 -25.80
CA GLY A 552 13.56 -12.48 -27.08
C GLY A 552 13.93 -11.02 -27.33
N SER A 553 13.10 -10.34 -28.10
CA SER A 553 13.23 -8.90 -28.34
C SER A 553 11.94 -8.33 -28.92
N TRP A 554 11.69 -7.06 -28.67
CA TRP A 554 10.56 -6.35 -29.26
C TRP A 554 10.90 -4.90 -29.59
N LYS A 555 10.10 -4.27 -30.49
CA LYS A 555 10.26 -2.88 -30.87
C LYS A 555 8.96 -2.26 -31.35
N PHE A 556 8.91 -0.94 -31.30
CA PHE A 556 7.86 -0.16 -31.93
C PHE A 556 8.12 -0.04 -33.45
N ILE A 557 7.09 -0.26 -34.26
CA ILE A 557 7.16 -0.10 -35.71
C ILE A 557 6.03 0.82 -36.23
N PRO A 558 6.23 1.63 -37.30
CA PRO A 558 7.51 1.92 -37.95
C PRO A 558 8.48 2.67 -37.02
N GLU A 559 9.75 2.24 -36.96
CA GLU A 559 10.75 2.75 -36.01
C GLU A 559 10.95 4.26 -36.13
N GLU A 560 11.10 4.80 -37.36
CA GLU A 560 11.34 6.24 -37.57
C GLU A 560 10.23 7.10 -36.94
N LYS A 561 8.97 6.68 -37.11
CA LYS A 561 7.80 7.40 -36.59
C LYS A 561 7.73 7.31 -35.06
N ALA A 562 8.00 6.13 -34.50
CA ALA A 562 7.99 5.90 -33.06
C ALA A 562 9.10 6.66 -32.35
N THR A 563 10.35 6.56 -32.83
CA THR A 563 11.52 7.19 -32.24
C THR A 563 11.38 8.70 -32.11
N SER A 564 10.91 9.38 -33.20
CA SER A 564 10.71 10.83 -33.16
C SER A 564 9.72 11.29 -32.10
N ALA A 565 8.58 10.58 -31.96
CA ALA A 565 7.58 10.91 -30.96
C ALA A 565 8.06 10.59 -29.54
N LEU A 566 8.72 9.43 -29.33
CA LEU A 566 9.28 9.03 -28.05
C LEU A 566 10.30 10.03 -27.52
N CYS A 567 11.24 10.50 -28.37
CA CYS A 567 12.22 11.52 -27.97
C CYS A 567 11.54 12.80 -27.46
N ALA A 568 10.47 13.24 -28.14
CA ALA A 568 9.72 14.42 -27.71
C ALA A 568 8.97 14.20 -26.38
N ASP A 569 8.31 13.03 -26.24
CA ASP A 569 7.55 12.68 -25.04
C ASP A 569 8.46 12.52 -23.80
N MET A 570 9.61 11.88 -23.97
CA MET A 570 10.60 11.70 -22.89
C MET A 570 11.18 13.05 -22.44
N ALA A 571 11.39 13.99 -23.38
CA ALA A 571 11.82 15.34 -23.03
C ALA A 571 10.77 16.10 -22.21
N LEU A 572 9.47 15.89 -22.47
CA LEU A 572 8.39 16.47 -21.68
C LEU A 572 8.28 15.87 -20.28
N LEU A 573 8.50 14.54 -20.16
CA LEU A 573 8.35 13.83 -18.89
C LEU A 573 9.52 14.05 -17.92
N PHE A 574 10.75 14.27 -18.43
CA PHE A 574 11.98 14.17 -17.63
C PHE A 574 12.91 15.39 -17.70
N ASN A 575 12.48 16.49 -18.32
CA ASN A 575 13.26 17.76 -18.41
C ASN A 575 12.66 18.90 -17.55
#